data_3ddd38e359685d1656c6a6764c9e746f
#
_entry.id   3ddd38e359685d1656c6a6764c9e746f
#
_cell.length_a   1.000
_cell.length_b   1.000
_cell.length_c   1.000
_cell.angle_alpha   90.00
_cell.angle_beta   90.00
_cell.angle_gamma   90.00
#
_symmetry.space_group_name_H-M   'P 1'
#
loop_
_entity.id
_entity.type
_entity.pdbx_description
1 polymer ?
#
loop_
_entity_poly.entity_id
_entity_poly.type
_entity_poly.pdbx_seq_one_letter_code
_entity_poly.pdbx_strand_id
1 'polypeptide(L)'
;AARTGRMSITDPPLQTLPRGRVVRDAIVARPGHCFVMADFAGMEMRVMASFSQDANMLAAYARGEDLHDFVAKEIYGIRFTKQERTVSKNAGFAKIYGAGIPKFAATAKIDVQTATAFMEQYDSLFPGVKTFMESVVAEVMERAGGDRRKYGYIELIDGRRLPVEADEAYKGVNYRIQGSCAIVTKEKIVEMDALGLGPYFRLAVHDELLYEVPLELAEDARRVIEAAM
;
A
#
# COMPACT_ATOMS: atom_id res chain seq x y z
N ALA A 1 4.51 13.28 11.06
CA ALA A 1 4.34 12.46 9.85
C ALA A 1 5.56 11.54 9.68
N ALA A 2 5.36 10.37 9.10
CA ALA A 2 6.45 9.46 8.75
C ALA A 2 7.33 10.06 7.63
N ARG A 3 8.57 9.52 7.44
CA ARG A 3 9.48 9.96 6.35
C ARG A 3 8.80 9.92 4.97
N THR A 4 7.94 8.94 4.72
CA THR A 4 7.14 8.81 3.48
C THR A 4 6.02 9.85 3.36
N GLY A 5 5.77 10.66 4.37
CA GLY A 5 4.66 11.62 4.41
C GLY A 5 3.32 11.02 4.81
N ARG A 6 3.25 9.73 5.17
CA ARG A 6 2.04 9.16 5.80
C ARG A 6 1.69 9.93 7.06
N MET A 7 0.41 10.21 7.26
CA MET A 7 -0.09 10.80 8.49
C MET A 7 0.12 9.83 9.64
N SER A 8 0.51 10.34 10.80
CA SER A 8 0.66 9.55 12.02
C SER A 8 -0.13 10.21 13.15
N ILE A 9 -0.78 9.40 13.94
CA ILE A 9 -1.53 9.83 15.13
C ILE A 9 -0.78 9.29 16.33
N THR A 10 -0.46 10.23 17.22
CA THR A 10 0.23 9.95 18.48
C THR A 10 -0.63 10.51 19.59
N ASP A 11 -0.77 9.85 20.68
CA ASP A 11 -1.47 10.32 21.87
C ASP A 11 -3.00 10.59 21.72
N PRO A 12 -3.80 9.54 21.68
CA PRO A 12 -3.43 8.13 21.62
C PRO A 12 -3.06 7.65 20.21
N PRO A 13 -2.28 6.56 20.06
CA PRO A 13 -1.85 6.04 18.77
C PRO A 13 -2.96 5.23 18.09
N LEU A 14 -4.02 5.88 17.66
CA LEU A 14 -5.24 5.25 17.13
C LEU A 14 -4.99 4.36 15.89
N GLN A 15 -3.95 4.67 15.10
CA GLN A 15 -3.59 3.87 13.92
C GLN A 15 -2.99 2.51 14.24
N THR A 16 -2.56 2.29 15.49
CA THR A 16 -1.92 1.05 15.93
C THR A 16 -2.79 0.25 16.89
N LEU A 17 -4.06 0.58 17.00
CA LEU A 17 -5.00 -0.16 17.84
C LEU A 17 -5.08 -1.62 17.41
N PRO A 18 -5.10 -2.56 18.38
CA PRO A 18 -5.27 -3.97 18.08
C PRO A 18 -6.53 -4.22 17.22
N ARG A 19 -6.42 -5.14 16.26
CA ARG A 19 -7.55 -5.51 15.39
C ARG A 19 -8.67 -6.27 16.11
N GLY A 20 -8.46 -6.62 17.39
CA GLY A 20 -9.45 -7.33 18.21
C GLY A 20 -10.68 -6.46 18.53
N ARG A 21 -11.85 -7.12 18.64
CA ARG A 21 -13.13 -6.47 18.94
C ARG A 21 -13.12 -5.66 20.23
N VAL A 22 -12.45 -6.16 21.28
CA VAL A 22 -12.44 -5.54 22.63
C VAL A 22 -12.10 -4.05 22.61
N VAL A 23 -11.14 -3.63 21.79
CA VAL A 23 -10.73 -2.22 21.71
C VAL A 23 -11.59 -1.47 20.67
N ARG A 24 -11.86 -2.09 19.53
CA ARG A 24 -12.61 -1.42 18.46
C ARG A 24 -14.08 -1.22 18.81
N ASP A 25 -14.71 -2.15 19.51
CA ASP A 25 -16.10 -2.05 19.95
C ASP A 25 -16.31 -0.95 21.01
N ALA A 26 -15.23 -0.45 21.64
CA ALA A 26 -15.29 0.71 22.55
C ALA A 26 -15.35 2.06 21.80
N ILE A 27 -15.04 2.06 20.49
CA ILE A 27 -15.12 3.27 19.67
C ILE A 27 -16.49 3.28 19.01
N VAL A 28 -17.38 4.11 19.53
CA VAL A 28 -18.76 4.22 19.07
C VAL A 28 -19.04 5.62 18.52
N ALA A 29 -19.91 5.69 17.51
CA ALA A 29 -20.39 6.97 17.02
C ALA A 29 -21.30 7.65 18.06
N ARG A 30 -21.39 8.97 17.99
CA ARG A 30 -22.32 9.76 18.81
C ARG A 30 -23.78 9.31 18.60
N PRO A 31 -24.68 9.53 19.57
CA PRO A 31 -26.11 9.30 19.38
C PRO A 31 -26.62 9.98 18.10
N GLY A 32 -27.39 9.27 17.29
CA GLY A 32 -27.92 9.76 16.00
C GLY A 32 -26.90 9.79 14.85
N HIS A 33 -25.69 9.24 15.03
CA HIS A 33 -24.64 9.17 14.01
C HIS A 33 -24.18 7.73 13.79
N CYS A 34 -23.50 7.52 12.67
CA CYS A 34 -22.78 6.27 12.38
C CYS A 34 -21.41 6.55 11.77
N PHE A 35 -20.55 5.55 11.78
CA PHE A 35 -19.29 5.59 11.05
C PHE A 35 -19.48 5.10 9.62
N VAL A 36 -18.92 5.86 8.67
CA VAL A 36 -18.71 5.44 7.29
C VAL A 36 -17.20 5.32 7.10
N MET A 37 -16.75 4.13 6.73
CA MET A 37 -15.33 3.82 6.50
C MET A 37 -15.14 3.40 5.06
N ALA A 38 -14.08 3.88 4.44
CA ALA A 38 -13.66 3.47 3.10
C ALA A 38 -12.16 3.24 3.06
N ASP A 39 -11.76 2.16 2.44
CA ASP A 39 -10.37 1.70 2.31
C ASP A 39 -10.03 1.49 0.83
N PHE A 40 -8.86 1.96 0.41
CA PHE A 40 -8.42 1.72 -0.96
C PHE A 40 -8.04 0.26 -1.18
N ALA A 41 -8.73 -0.39 -2.08
CA ALA A 41 -8.48 -1.80 -2.41
C ALA A 41 -7.07 -2.02 -2.99
N GLY A 42 -6.13 -2.45 -2.14
CA GLY A 42 -4.77 -2.80 -2.56
C GLY A 42 -3.96 -1.64 -3.10
N MET A 43 -4.08 -0.45 -2.51
CA MET A 43 -3.48 0.80 -2.98
C MET A 43 -2.00 0.68 -3.33
N GLU A 44 -1.17 0.12 -2.44
CA GLU A 44 0.27 0.00 -2.66
C GLU A 44 0.60 -0.84 -3.91
N MET A 45 -0.16 -1.90 -4.17
CA MET A 45 0.03 -2.74 -5.35
C MET A 45 -0.44 -2.05 -6.64
N ARG A 46 -1.48 -1.23 -6.58
CA ARG A 46 -1.93 -0.40 -7.71
C ARG A 46 -0.91 0.68 -8.06
N VAL A 47 -0.34 1.32 -7.05
CA VAL A 47 0.75 2.28 -7.23
C VAL A 47 2.01 1.60 -7.77
N MET A 48 2.33 0.37 -7.31
CA MET A 48 3.39 -0.45 -7.89
C MET A 48 3.14 -0.73 -9.38
N ALA A 49 1.94 -1.15 -9.74
CA ALA A 49 1.56 -1.40 -11.13
C ALA A 49 1.70 -0.15 -12.01
N SER A 50 1.29 1.01 -11.46
CA SER A 50 1.41 2.30 -12.15
C SER A 50 2.86 2.71 -12.40
N PHE A 51 3.75 2.56 -11.43
CA PHE A 51 5.17 2.89 -11.60
C PHE A 51 5.93 1.87 -12.46
N SER A 52 5.67 0.58 -12.25
CA SER A 52 6.37 -0.48 -12.96
C SER A 52 5.91 -0.64 -14.42
N GLN A 53 4.71 -0.17 -14.75
CA GLN A 53 4.04 -0.39 -16.02
C GLN A 53 4.03 -1.87 -16.45
N ASP A 54 3.98 -2.76 -15.43
CA ASP A 54 3.98 -4.20 -15.67
C ASP A 54 2.70 -4.64 -16.35
N ALA A 55 2.84 -5.25 -17.55
CA ALA A 55 1.71 -5.59 -18.40
C ALA A 55 0.73 -6.58 -17.75
N ASN A 56 1.25 -7.56 -16.99
CA ASN A 56 0.42 -8.56 -16.32
C ASN A 56 -0.33 -7.97 -15.13
N MET A 57 0.30 -7.09 -14.35
CA MET A 57 -0.39 -6.37 -13.27
C MET A 57 -1.50 -5.47 -13.82
N LEU A 58 -1.18 -4.67 -14.84
CA LEU A 58 -2.15 -3.76 -15.45
C LEU A 58 -3.32 -4.52 -16.07
N ALA A 59 -3.04 -5.64 -16.77
CA ALA A 59 -4.07 -6.48 -17.34
C ALA A 59 -4.97 -7.13 -16.28
N ALA A 60 -4.42 -7.59 -15.15
CA ALA A 60 -5.20 -8.14 -14.04
C ALA A 60 -6.15 -7.08 -13.46
N TYR A 61 -5.66 -5.87 -13.21
CA TYR A 61 -6.51 -4.76 -12.75
C TYR A 61 -7.57 -4.33 -13.76
N ALA A 62 -7.23 -4.31 -15.07
CA ALA A 62 -8.21 -3.98 -16.11
C ALA A 62 -9.36 -5.00 -16.18
N ARG A 63 -9.11 -6.26 -15.80
CA ARG A 63 -10.16 -7.28 -15.67
C ARG A 63 -10.92 -7.25 -14.33
N GLY A 64 -10.57 -6.33 -13.42
CA GLY A 64 -11.17 -6.25 -12.08
C GLY A 64 -10.73 -7.38 -11.14
N GLU A 65 -9.63 -8.07 -11.43
CA GLU A 65 -9.13 -9.18 -10.61
C GLU A 65 -8.42 -8.67 -9.36
N ASP A 66 -8.57 -9.39 -8.24
CA ASP A 66 -7.69 -9.21 -7.08
C ASP A 66 -6.30 -9.72 -7.44
N LEU A 67 -5.29 -8.87 -7.29
CA LEU A 67 -3.93 -9.21 -7.71
C LEU A 67 -3.34 -10.38 -6.93
N HIS A 68 -3.70 -10.54 -5.65
CA HIS A 68 -3.22 -11.65 -4.83
C HIS A 68 -3.86 -12.97 -5.24
N ASP A 69 -5.12 -12.94 -5.66
CA ASP A 69 -5.82 -14.09 -6.22
C ASP A 69 -5.24 -14.43 -7.60
N PHE A 70 -4.95 -13.42 -8.42
CA PHE A 70 -4.29 -13.61 -9.70
C PHE A 70 -2.94 -14.31 -9.53
N VAL A 71 -2.05 -13.81 -8.66
CA VAL A 71 -0.75 -14.42 -8.40
C VAL A 71 -0.90 -15.85 -7.85
N ALA A 72 -1.82 -16.08 -6.92
CA ALA A 72 -2.04 -17.41 -6.37
C ALA A 72 -2.50 -18.39 -7.46
N LYS A 73 -3.39 -17.95 -8.35
CA LYS A 73 -3.88 -18.75 -9.48
C LYS A 73 -2.77 -19.08 -10.48
N GLU A 74 -1.93 -18.13 -10.83
CA GLU A 74 -0.84 -18.34 -11.78
C GLU A 74 0.25 -19.28 -11.24
N ILE A 75 0.55 -19.22 -9.94
CA ILE A 75 1.62 -20.01 -9.32
C ILE A 75 1.13 -21.37 -8.81
N TYR A 76 -0.05 -21.43 -8.21
CA TYR A 76 -0.58 -22.66 -7.58
C TYR A 76 -1.74 -23.29 -8.37
N GLY A 77 -2.27 -22.61 -9.39
CA GLY A 77 -3.43 -23.03 -10.16
C GLY A 77 -4.76 -22.57 -9.59
N ILE A 78 -5.85 -22.86 -10.32
CA ILE A 78 -7.20 -22.31 -10.05
C ILE A 78 -7.83 -22.75 -8.71
N ARG A 79 -7.28 -23.80 -8.07
CA ARG A 79 -7.78 -24.34 -6.79
C ARG A 79 -6.87 -23.96 -5.62
N PHE A 80 -6.21 -22.81 -5.69
CA PHE A 80 -5.37 -22.33 -4.61
C PHE A 80 -6.12 -22.20 -3.29
N THR A 81 -5.41 -22.43 -2.20
CA THR A 81 -5.92 -22.35 -0.84
C THR A 81 -5.80 -20.93 -0.27
N LYS A 82 -6.48 -20.67 0.84
CA LYS A 82 -6.34 -19.41 1.59
C LYS A 82 -4.89 -19.17 2.05
N GLN A 83 -4.15 -20.24 2.37
CA GLN A 83 -2.74 -20.13 2.76
C GLN A 83 -1.88 -19.69 1.57
N GLU A 84 -2.05 -20.27 0.40
CA GLU A 84 -1.33 -19.92 -0.83
C GLU A 84 -1.62 -18.48 -1.27
N ARG A 85 -2.88 -18.04 -1.16
CA ARG A 85 -3.22 -16.62 -1.33
C ARG A 85 -2.48 -15.72 -0.34
N THR A 86 -2.33 -16.15 0.90
CA THR A 86 -1.58 -15.38 1.92
C THR A 86 -0.09 -15.31 1.56
N VAL A 87 0.50 -16.40 1.05
CA VAL A 87 1.88 -16.39 0.53
C VAL A 87 2.02 -15.39 -0.61
N SER A 88 1.11 -15.41 -1.58
CA SER A 88 1.07 -14.48 -2.72
C SER A 88 0.99 -13.02 -2.27
N LYS A 89 0.13 -12.72 -1.30
CA LYS A 89 0.03 -11.40 -0.67
C LYS A 89 1.34 -10.96 -0.01
N ASN A 90 1.95 -11.85 0.76
CA ASN A 90 3.21 -11.57 1.46
C ASN A 90 4.37 -11.34 0.49
N ALA A 91 4.38 -12.02 -0.67
CA ALA A 91 5.38 -11.81 -1.71
C ALA A 91 5.29 -10.41 -2.32
N GLY A 92 4.10 -9.94 -2.65
CA GLY A 92 3.89 -8.57 -3.14
C GLY A 92 4.40 -7.52 -2.15
N PHE A 93 4.06 -7.68 -0.88
CA PHE A 93 4.60 -6.78 0.16
C PHE A 93 6.11 -6.93 0.36
N ALA A 94 6.66 -8.14 0.27
CA ALA A 94 8.11 -8.34 0.34
C ALA A 94 8.84 -7.54 -0.74
N LYS A 95 8.31 -7.50 -1.96
CA LYS A 95 8.84 -6.67 -3.06
C LYS A 95 8.78 -5.18 -2.72
N ILE A 96 7.63 -4.67 -2.28
CA ILE A 96 7.47 -3.25 -1.92
C ILE A 96 8.42 -2.84 -0.79
N TYR A 97 8.59 -3.70 0.21
CA TYR A 97 9.41 -3.41 1.39
C TYR A 97 10.88 -3.80 1.26
N GLY A 98 11.30 -4.33 0.11
CA GLY A 98 12.67 -4.79 -0.11
C GLY A 98 13.09 -5.92 0.84
N ALA A 99 12.14 -6.75 1.27
CA ALA A 99 12.42 -7.87 2.14
C ALA A 99 13.17 -8.97 1.38
N GLY A 100 14.31 -9.41 1.89
CA GLY A 100 15.04 -10.57 1.35
C GLY A 100 14.28 -11.88 1.58
N ILE A 101 14.71 -12.93 0.87
CA ILE A 101 14.11 -14.28 0.90
C ILE A 101 13.92 -14.81 2.33
N PRO A 102 14.88 -14.72 3.27
CA PRO A 102 14.69 -15.26 4.62
C PRO A 102 13.55 -14.56 5.37
N LYS A 103 13.41 -13.24 5.22
CA LYS A 103 12.32 -12.48 5.86
C LYS A 103 10.97 -12.79 5.23
N PHE A 104 10.92 -12.95 3.91
CA PHE A 104 9.71 -13.39 3.22
C PHE A 104 9.29 -14.79 3.68
N ALA A 105 10.21 -15.77 3.70
CA ALA A 105 9.96 -17.13 4.16
C ALA A 105 9.36 -17.16 5.58
N ALA A 106 9.99 -16.43 6.52
CA ALA A 106 9.52 -16.32 7.89
C ALA A 106 8.11 -15.70 8.00
N THR A 107 7.84 -14.63 7.23
CA THR A 107 6.54 -13.94 7.23
C THR A 107 5.44 -14.80 6.61
N ALA A 108 5.76 -15.49 5.51
CA ALA A 108 4.83 -16.37 4.80
C ALA A 108 4.68 -17.75 5.48
N LYS A 109 5.53 -18.06 6.48
CA LYS A 109 5.58 -19.35 7.20
C LYS A 109 5.84 -20.53 6.26
N ILE A 110 6.78 -20.36 5.35
CA ILE A 110 7.28 -21.39 4.41
C ILE A 110 8.79 -21.54 4.57
N ASP A 111 9.35 -22.63 4.07
CA ASP A 111 10.80 -22.82 4.07
C ASP A 111 11.48 -21.91 3.02
N VAL A 112 12.80 -21.72 3.18
CA VAL A 112 13.60 -20.81 2.33
C VAL A 112 13.65 -21.29 0.88
N GLN A 113 13.67 -22.59 0.63
CA GLN A 113 13.72 -23.15 -0.73
C GLN A 113 12.39 -22.85 -1.47
N THR A 114 11.26 -23.12 -0.82
CA THR A 114 9.93 -22.76 -1.33
C THR A 114 9.81 -21.25 -1.57
N ALA A 115 10.30 -20.44 -0.64
CA ALA A 115 10.29 -18.98 -0.78
C ALA A 115 11.12 -18.50 -1.98
N THR A 116 12.29 -19.11 -2.21
CA THR A 116 13.14 -18.80 -3.37
C THR A 116 12.43 -19.11 -4.67
N ALA A 117 11.93 -20.34 -4.82
CA ALA A 117 11.21 -20.78 -6.02
C ALA A 117 9.97 -19.91 -6.29
N PHE A 118 9.24 -19.52 -5.22
CA PHE A 118 8.09 -18.63 -5.36
C PHE A 118 8.49 -17.26 -5.89
N MET A 119 9.55 -16.66 -5.34
CA MET A 119 10.00 -15.33 -5.76
C MET A 119 10.55 -15.31 -7.19
N GLU A 120 11.17 -16.39 -7.65
CA GLU A 120 11.58 -16.56 -9.04
C GLU A 120 10.38 -16.58 -10.00
N GLN A 121 9.32 -17.32 -9.63
CA GLN A 121 8.07 -17.34 -10.39
C GLN A 121 7.37 -15.97 -10.36
N TYR A 122 7.35 -15.31 -9.20
CA TYR A 122 6.80 -13.95 -9.07
C TYR A 122 7.52 -12.95 -9.96
N ASP A 123 8.86 -12.99 -10.01
CA ASP A 123 9.68 -12.12 -10.86
C ASP A 123 9.49 -12.42 -12.35
N SER A 124 9.25 -13.69 -12.69
CA SER A 124 8.92 -14.10 -14.05
C SER A 124 7.51 -13.65 -14.45
N LEU A 125 6.57 -13.65 -13.50
CA LEU A 125 5.19 -13.19 -13.72
C LEU A 125 5.13 -11.66 -13.88
N PHE A 126 5.98 -10.93 -13.15
CA PHE A 126 6.01 -9.47 -13.14
C PHE A 126 7.39 -8.90 -13.46
N PRO A 127 7.90 -9.07 -14.69
CA PRO A 127 9.23 -8.59 -15.07
C PRO A 127 9.35 -7.06 -15.00
N GLY A 128 8.27 -6.32 -15.23
CA GLY A 128 8.23 -4.87 -15.09
C GLY A 128 8.47 -4.40 -13.65
N VAL A 129 7.97 -5.14 -12.66
CA VAL A 129 8.23 -4.84 -11.23
C VAL A 129 9.72 -4.96 -10.93
N LYS A 130 10.38 -6.02 -11.40
CA LYS A 130 11.82 -6.21 -11.21
C LYS A 130 12.61 -5.06 -11.84
N THR A 131 12.34 -4.72 -13.09
CA THR A 131 12.98 -3.61 -13.81
C THR A 131 12.77 -2.28 -13.08
N PHE A 132 11.56 -2.01 -12.60
CA PHE A 132 11.26 -0.81 -11.82
C PHE A 132 12.08 -0.76 -10.53
N MET A 133 12.17 -1.85 -9.78
CA MET A 133 12.96 -1.89 -8.54
C MET A 133 14.43 -1.62 -8.80
N GLU A 134 15.01 -2.23 -9.85
CA GLU A 134 16.40 -2.02 -10.25
C GLU A 134 16.63 -0.56 -10.70
N SER A 135 15.70 0.03 -11.43
CA SER A 135 15.79 1.44 -11.86
C SER A 135 15.79 2.41 -10.68
N VAL A 136 14.97 2.17 -9.66
CA VAL A 136 14.94 3.01 -8.44
C VAL A 136 16.26 2.95 -7.68
N VAL A 137 16.85 1.76 -7.56
CA VAL A 137 18.17 1.60 -6.92
C VAL A 137 19.24 2.34 -7.71
N ALA A 138 19.26 2.19 -9.04
CA ALA A 138 20.20 2.88 -9.90
C ALA A 138 20.06 4.41 -9.82
N GLU A 139 18.83 4.91 -9.83
CA GLU A 139 18.49 6.33 -9.68
C GLU A 139 19.02 6.92 -8.38
N VAL A 140 18.84 6.23 -7.24
CA VAL A 140 19.35 6.67 -5.94
C VAL A 140 20.88 6.70 -5.94
N MET A 141 21.53 5.67 -6.49
CA MET A 141 22.98 5.58 -6.57
C MET A 141 23.58 6.67 -7.47
N GLU A 142 23.00 6.93 -8.64
CA GLU A 142 23.41 7.99 -9.55
C GLU A 142 23.33 9.35 -8.87
N ARG A 143 22.20 9.66 -8.22
CA ARG A 143 21.97 10.93 -7.50
C ARG A 143 22.87 11.10 -6.27
N ALA A 144 23.39 10.01 -5.73
CA ALA A 144 24.43 10.02 -4.69
C ALA A 144 25.85 10.16 -5.26
N GLY A 145 26.00 10.25 -6.59
CA GLY A 145 27.31 10.31 -7.27
C GLY A 145 28.09 9.01 -7.16
N GLY A 146 27.43 7.86 -7.01
CA GLY A 146 28.04 6.55 -6.82
C GLY A 146 28.64 6.30 -5.42
N ASP A 147 28.59 7.27 -4.52
CA ASP A 147 29.14 7.15 -3.16
C ASP A 147 28.06 6.61 -2.18
N ARG A 148 28.25 5.39 -1.72
CA ARG A 148 27.32 4.73 -0.77
C ARG A 148 27.17 5.44 0.57
N ARG A 149 28.06 6.35 0.93
CA ARG A 149 28.02 7.13 2.18
C ARG A 149 27.17 8.39 2.06
N LYS A 150 26.70 8.70 0.86
CA LYS A 150 25.90 9.88 0.58
C LYS A 150 24.40 9.54 0.48
N TYR A 151 23.61 10.58 0.36
CA TYR A 151 22.19 10.50 0.07
C TYR A 151 21.95 10.73 -1.41
N GLY A 152 21.17 9.82 -2.03
CA GLY A 152 20.42 10.13 -3.22
C GLY A 152 19.00 10.56 -2.85
N TYR A 153 18.10 10.58 -3.80
CA TYR A 153 16.68 10.81 -3.55
C TYR A 153 15.82 10.12 -4.61
N ILE A 154 14.55 9.89 -4.25
CA ILE A 154 13.51 9.48 -5.19
C ILE A 154 12.49 10.60 -5.33
N GLU A 155 11.76 10.62 -6.44
CA GLU A 155 10.64 11.54 -6.66
C GLU A 155 9.32 10.78 -6.52
N LEU A 156 8.34 11.42 -5.87
CA LEU A 156 6.98 10.95 -5.73
C LEU A 156 6.12 11.43 -6.91
N ILE A 157 4.85 10.99 -6.97
CA ILE A 157 3.93 11.34 -8.07
C ILE A 157 3.66 12.84 -8.21
N ASP A 158 3.83 13.61 -7.15
CA ASP A 158 3.68 15.08 -7.12
C ASP A 158 5.02 15.84 -7.35
N GLY A 159 6.11 15.12 -7.64
CA GLY A 159 7.45 15.67 -7.83
C GLY A 159 8.20 15.94 -6.53
N ARG A 160 7.62 15.68 -5.36
CA ARG A 160 8.31 15.80 -4.07
C ARG A 160 9.47 14.83 -3.97
N ARG A 161 10.59 15.30 -3.47
CA ARG A 161 11.81 14.50 -3.30
C ARG A 161 11.93 13.98 -1.89
N LEU A 162 12.24 12.68 -1.77
CA LEU A 162 12.55 12.03 -0.50
C LEU A 162 14.01 11.55 -0.53
N PRO A 163 14.83 11.94 0.47
CA PRO A 163 16.20 11.48 0.57
C PRO A 163 16.24 9.99 0.94
N VAL A 164 17.19 9.27 0.32
CA VAL A 164 17.46 7.85 0.54
C VAL A 164 18.95 7.66 0.72
N GLU A 165 19.35 6.97 1.78
CA GLU A 165 20.74 6.57 2.00
C GLU A 165 21.17 5.62 0.86
N ALA A 166 22.30 5.92 0.21
CA ALA A 166 22.72 5.15 -0.96
C ALA A 166 23.16 3.71 -0.63
N ASP A 167 23.61 3.44 0.58
CA ASP A 167 23.88 2.07 1.08
C ASP A 167 22.58 1.26 1.30
N GLU A 168 21.44 1.96 1.43
CA GLU A 168 20.10 1.39 1.56
C GLU A 168 19.17 1.77 0.39
N ALA A 169 19.74 1.95 -0.81
CA ALA A 169 19.03 2.43 -2.01
C ALA A 169 17.74 1.63 -2.32
N TYR A 170 17.69 0.33 -1.96
CA TYR A 170 16.51 -0.52 -2.09
C TYR A 170 15.28 0.02 -1.35
N LYS A 171 15.47 0.80 -0.26
CA LYS A 171 14.36 1.45 0.47
C LYS A 171 13.66 2.52 -0.37
N GLY A 172 14.31 3.01 -1.42
CA GLY A 172 13.71 3.96 -2.36
C GLY A 172 12.43 3.46 -2.99
N VAL A 173 12.33 2.16 -3.27
CA VAL A 173 11.10 1.52 -3.80
C VAL A 173 9.94 1.72 -2.82
N ASN A 174 10.15 1.36 -1.55
CA ASN A 174 9.14 1.53 -0.52
C ASN A 174 8.76 3.00 -0.33
N TYR A 175 9.74 3.90 -0.28
CA TYR A 175 9.49 5.33 -0.10
C TYR A 175 8.70 5.92 -1.26
N ARG A 176 9.00 5.51 -2.52
CA ARG A 176 8.26 5.95 -3.70
C ARG A 176 6.81 5.49 -3.66
N ILE A 177 6.56 4.22 -3.35
CA ILE A 177 5.21 3.67 -3.32
C ILE A 177 4.41 4.23 -2.15
N GLN A 178 4.90 4.12 -0.92
CA GLN A 178 4.19 4.61 0.26
C GLN A 178 4.00 6.12 0.27
N GLY A 179 5.01 6.86 -0.20
CA GLY A 179 4.91 8.31 -0.31
C GLY A 179 3.85 8.74 -1.30
N SER A 180 3.78 8.07 -2.45
CA SER A 180 2.76 8.32 -3.46
C SER A 180 1.36 7.93 -2.98
N CYS A 181 1.21 6.80 -2.28
CA CYS A 181 -0.04 6.45 -1.59
C CYS A 181 -0.48 7.54 -0.60
N ALA A 182 0.46 8.08 0.18
CA ALA A 182 0.16 9.14 1.15
C ALA A 182 -0.29 10.44 0.47
N ILE A 183 0.20 10.74 -0.73
CA ILE A 183 -0.25 11.88 -1.53
C ILE A 183 -1.70 11.65 -1.98
N VAL A 184 -1.99 10.53 -2.64
CA VAL A 184 -3.34 10.20 -3.09
C VAL A 184 -4.34 10.23 -1.93
N THR A 185 -4.01 9.65 -0.77
CA THR A 185 -4.88 9.68 0.41
C THR A 185 -5.19 11.11 0.84
N LYS A 186 -4.18 12.00 0.86
CA LYS A 186 -4.37 13.41 1.24
C LYS A 186 -5.19 14.19 0.22
N GLU A 187 -4.95 13.97 -1.06
CA GLU A 187 -5.74 14.57 -2.15
C GLU A 187 -7.20 14.16 -2.02
N LYS A 188 -7.48 12.90 -1.71
CA LYS A 188 -8.85 12.44 -1.48
C LYS A 188 -9.51 13.06 -0.24
N ILE A 189 -8.76 13.30 0.84
CA ILE A 189 -9.30 14.05 2.00
C ILE A 189 -9.71 15.47 1.59
N VAL A 190 -8.88 16.16 0.80
CA VAL A 190 -9.19 17.51 0.30
C VAL A 190 -10.39 17.48 -0.66
N GLU A 191 -10.46 16.50 -1.54
CA GLU A 191 -11.60 16.30 -2.44
C GLU A 191 -12.90 16.05 -1.67
N MET A 192 -12.87 15.20 -0.64
CA MET A 192 -14.02 14.94 0.22
C MET A 192 -14.46 16.18 1.00
N ASP A 193 -13.51 17.02 1.43
CA ASP A 193 -13.83 18.31 2.06
C ASP A 193 -14.59 19.24 1.09
N ALA A 194 -14.10 19.34 -0.15
CA ALA A 194 -14.75 20.12 -1.21
C ALA A 194 -16.15 19.58 -1.58
N LEU A 195 -16.39 18.27 -1.40
CA LEU A 195 -17.69 17.62 -1.58
C LEU A 195 -18.63 17.74 -0.34
N GLY A 196 -18.21 18.50 0.69
CA GLY A 196 -19.01 18.78 1.88
C GLY A 196 -18.86 17.75 3.00
N LEU A 197 -17.96 16.78 2.90
CA LEU A 197 -17.72 15.76 3.92
C LEU A 197 -16.68 16.16 4.97
N GLY A 198 -16.01 17.30 4.80
CA GLY A 198 -14.96 17.78 5.73
C GLY A 198 -15.40 17.83 7.19
N PRO A 199 -16.60 18.39 7.54
CA PRO A 199 -17.07 18.45 8.92
C PRO A 199 -17.25 17.07 9.60
N TYR A 200 -17.40 16.03 8.80
CA TYR A 200 -17.62 14.66 9.25
C TYR A 200 -16.34 13.82 9.31
N PHE A 201 -15.24 14.28 8.72
CA PHE A 201 -13.96 13.57 8.75
C PHE A 201 -13.47 13.43 10.20
N ARG A 202 -13.01 12.23 10.57
CA ARG A 202 -12.50 11.96 11.91
C ARG A 202 -11.05 11.46 11.90
N LEU A 203 -10.73 10.54 10.99
CA LEU A 203 -9.47 9.83 11.08
C LEU A 203 -9.06 9.25 9.72
N ALA A 204 -7.76 9.27 9.44
CA ALA A 204 -7.17 8.44 8.40
C ALA A 204 -6.28 7.37 9.05
N VAL A 205 -6.52 6.11 8.70
CA VAL A 205 -5.71 4.97 9.15
C VAL A 205 -5.04 4.34 7.95
N HIS A 206 -3.79 4.72 7.68
CA HIS A 206 -3.05 4.34 6.48
C HIS A 206 -3.74 4.83 5.20
N ASP A 207 -4.45 3.97 4.52
CA ASP A 207 -5.24 4.16 3.31
C ASP A 207 -6.77 4.09 3.55
N GLU A 208 -7.19 3.94 4.82
CA GLU A 208 -8.60 3.97 5.25
C GLU A 208 -8.99 5.37 5.73
N LEU A 209 -10.14 5.88 5.28
CA LEU A 209 -10.74 7.13 5.73
C LEU A 209 -11.99 6.86 6.56
N LEU A 210 -12.06 7.47 7.75
CA LEU A 210 -13.17 7.33 8.68
C LEU A 210 -13.94 8.65 8.77
N TYR A 211 -15.23 8.58 8.53
CA TYR A 211 -16.20 9.68 8.69
C TYR A 211 -17.26 9.31 9.73
N GLU A 212 -17.68 10.27 10.53
CA GLU A 212 -18.83 10.13 11.44
C GLU A 212 -19.93 11.05 10.96
N VAL A 213 -20.97 10.48 10.43
CA VAL A 213 -22.08 11.20 9.78
C VAL A 213 -23.42 10.98 10.51
N PRO A 214 -24.36 11.94 10.47
CA PRO A 214 -25.72 11.70 10.88
C PRO A 214 -26.33 10.50 10.16
N LEU A 215 -27.18 9.73 10.83
CA LEU A 215 -27.79 8.52 10.26
C LEU A 215 -28.54 8.78 8.96
N GLU A 216 -29.22 9.95 8.86
CA GLU A 216 -29.95 10.37 7.66
C GLU A 216 -29.06 10.66 6.45
N LEU A 217 -27.77 10.98 6.66
CA LEU A 217 -26.81 11.26 5.60
C LEU A 217 -25.91 10.05 5.26
N ALA A 218 -26.03 8.95 5.97
CA ALA A 218 -25.11 7.81 5.87
C ALA A 218 -24.99 7.24 4.45
N GLU A 219 -26.15 7.05 3.79
CA GLU A 219 -26.17 6.47 2.43
C GLU A 219 -25.65 7.45 1.38
N ASP A 220 -25.94 8.73 1.50
CA ASP A 220 -25.42 9.75 0.59
C ASP A 220 -23.91 9.93 0.76
N ALA A 221 -23.43 9.98 2.01
CA ALA A 221 -22.01 10.02 2.31
C ALA A 221 -21.28 8.79 1.74
N ARG A 222 -21.86 7.57 1.91
CA ARG A 222 -21.30 6.35 1.34
C ARG A 222 -21.15 6.44 -0.17
N ARG A 223 -22.18 6.89 -0.90
CA ARG A 223 -22.14 7.04 -2.36
C ARG A 223 -21.09 8.05 -2.82
N VAL A 224 -20.99 9.20 -2.13
CA VAL A 224 -19.98 10.22 -2.45
C VAL A 224 -18.58 9.66 -2.26
N ILE A 225 -18.32 8.96 -1.14
CA ILE A 225 -17.04 8.38 -0.82
C ILE A 225 -16.66 7.28 -1.83
N GLU A 226 -17.59 6.36 -2.14
CA GLU A 226 -17.36 5.29 -3.11
C GLU A 226 -17.09 5.83 -4.52
N ALA A 227 -17.74 6.91 -4.92
CA ALA A 227 -17.52 7.52 -6.23
C ALA A 227 -16.17 8.25 -6.34
N ALA A 228 -15.64 8.75 -5.22
CA ALA A 228 -14.41 9.51 -5.20
C ALA A 228 -13.16 8.64 -4.93
N MET A 229 -13.30 7.45 -4.33
CA MET A 229 -12.19 6.52 -4.01
C MET A 229 -12.08 5.40 -5.05
#